data_474d7b0115ae7b10ccb5e005f4e16143
#
_entry.id   474d7b0115ae7b10ccb5e005f4e16143
#
_cell.length_a   1.000
_cell.length_b   1.000
_cell.length_c   1.000
_cell.angle_alpha   90.00
_cell.angle_beta   90.00
_cell.angle_gamma   90.00
#
_symmetry.space_group_name_H-M   'P 1'
#
loop_
_entity.id
_entity.type
_entity.pdbx_description
1 polymer ?
#
loop_
_entity_poly.entity_id
_entity_poly.type
_entity_poly.pdbx_seq_one_letter_code
_entity_poly.pdbx_strand_id
1 'polypeptide(L)'
;MNIHSLRAAAAVFVLAFAGSLSGTLGAMNWPSEDAPLIKNFGSNDMGRPVLGMVFSGDTQVLAAEKGEVIFSRGMDDTASRLPSPLGAWTAIDHGDGLISIYSRYADESQMNTQVERQQPIASSGTSGWSEQNGFYFIIYDRRERRWINPAMIITPQRETRLTQNPVVELLNAQGLPTQSRNLTQGRYTILVNTGVAASGSQIAPQRITCLVNGAEAGSLNFEAVSARDGVMMVYRNGLVPARQVYANFPFFETAEVFLNRGQITLEIIVQDIAGNSRNVTTRLVVN
;
A
#
# COMPACT_ATOMS: atom_id res chain seq x y z
N MET A 1 -55.05 -5.70 -19.85
CA MET A 1 -53.88 -5.40 -20.71
C MET A 1 -52.72 -5.05 -19.75
N ASN A 2 -51.92 -6.11 -19.45
CA ASN A 2 -50.90 -6.04 -18.39
C ASN A 2 -49.61 -5.47 -18.97
N ILE A 3 -49.07 -4.44 -18.34
CA ILE A 3 -47.74 -3.90 -18.64
C ILE A 3 -46.81 -4.39 -17.53
N HIS A 4 -45.96 -5.40 -17.86
CA HIS A 4 -44.93 -5.90 -16.98
C HIS A 4 -43.77 -4.90 -16.89
N SER A 5 -43.48 -4.48 -15.66
CA SER A 5 -42.31 -3.70 -15.31
C SER A 5 -41.06 -4.59 -15.39
N LEU A 6 -40.21 -4.36 -16.38
CA LEU A 6 -38.86 -4.91 -16.45
C LEU A 6 -37.97 -4.18 -15.40
N ARG A 7 -37.61 -4.86 -14.32
CA ARG A 7 -36.51 -4.44 -13.46
C ARG A 7 -35.22 -4.92 -14.11
N ALA A 8 -34.45 -4.02 -14.67
CA ALA A 8 -33.10 -4.27 -15.12
C ALA A 8 -32.19 -4.45 -13.89
N ALA A 9 -31.77 -5.68 -13.63
CA ALA A 9 -30.71 -5.97 -12.69
C ALA A 9 -29.38 -5.63 -13.38
N ALA A 10 -28.73 -4.58 -12.93
CA ALA A 10 -27.36 -4.26 -13.33
C ALA A 10 -26.43 -5.32 -12.69
N ALA A 11 -26.01 -6.30 -13.48
CA ALA A 11 -24.95 -7.21 -13.10
C ALA A 11 -23.63 -6.44 -13.13
N VAL A 12 -23.08 -6.15 -11.93
CA VAL A 12 -21.73 -5.66 -11.77
C VAL A 12 -20.78 -6.80 -12.16
N PHE A 13 -20.23 -6.73 -13.36
CA PHE A 13 -19.12 -7.57 -13.79
C PHE A 13 -17.87 -7.10 -13.04
N VAL A 14 -17.57 -7.73 -11.92
CA VAL A 14 -16.24 -7.69 -11.32
C VAL A 14 -15.33 -8.48 -12.25
N LEU A 15 -14.63 -7.80 -13.14
CA LEU A 15 -13.49 -8.36 -13.84
C LEU A 15 -12.39 -8.61 -12.80
N ALA A 16 -12.46 -9.77 -12.16
CA ALA A 16 -11.33 -10.35 -11.48
C ALA A 16 -10.27 -10.60 -12.56
N PHE A 17 -9.22 -9.79 -12.57
CA PHE A 17 -8.01 -10.07 -13.33
C PHE A 17 -7.31 -11.26 -12.65
N ALA A 18 -7.91 -12.44 -12.77
CA ALA A 18 -7.29 -13.70 -12.47
C ALA A 18 -6.33 -14.02 -13.64
N GLY A 19 -5.19 -13.35 -13.68
CA GLY A 19 -4.03 -13.89 -14.34
C GLY A 19 -3.77 -15.24 -13.68
N SER A 20 -3.91 -16.34 -14.42
CA SER A 20 -3.68 -17.69 -13.96
C SER A 20 -2.23 -17.83 -13.47
N LEU A 21 -2.00 -17.62 -12.18
CA LEU A 21 -0.84 -18.08 -11.43
C LEU A 21 -0.99 -19.60 -11.29
N SER A 22 -0.64 -20.33 -12.35
CA SER A 22 -0.57 -21.79 -12.34
C SER A 22 0.76 -22.25 -11.73
N GLY A 23 1.00 -21.85 -10.51
CA GLY A 23 1.91 -22.39 -9.54
C GLY A 23 1.22 -22.20 -8.21
N THR A 24 1.10 -23.22 -7.39
CA THR A 24 0.71 -23.08 -6.00
C THR A 24 1.76 -22.21 -5.31
N LEU A 25 1.61 -20.89 -5.38
CA LEU A 25 2.33 -19.98 -4.50
C LEU A 25 1.93 -20.39 -3.08
N GLY A 26 2.80 -21.13 -2.41
CA GLY A 26 2.68 -21.37 -0.98
C GLY A 26 2.59 -20.00 -0.33
N ALA A 27 1.61 -19.80 0.53
CA ALA A 27 1.52 -18.57 1.28
C ALA A 27 2.84 -18.33 2.01
N MET A 28 3.43 -17.16 1.84
CA MET A 28 4.65 -16.77 2.57
C MET A 28 4.34 -16.59 4.06
N ASN A 29 5.34 -16.78 4.90
CA ASN A 29 5.23 -16.52 6.32
C ASN A 29 5.70 -15.09 6.67
N TRP A 30 5.34 -14.62 7.85
CA TRP A 30 5.85 -13.37 8.38
C TRP A 30 7.39 -13.43 8.53
N PRO A 31 8.10 -12.36 8.15
CA PRO A 31 9.56 -12.30 8.24
C PRO A 31 10.08 -12.08 9.68
N SER A 32 9.20 -12.12 10.67
CA SER A 32 9.47 -12.10 12.10
C SER A 32 8.28 -12.65 12.87
N GLU A 33 8.52 -13.27 14.01
CA GLU A 33 7.45 -13.80 14.87
C GLU A 33 6.65 -12.69 15.55
N ASP A 34 7.33 -11.70 16.17
CA ASP A 34 6.69 -10.74 17.08
C ASP A 34 6.97 -9.26 16.78
N ALA A 35 7.76 -8.95 15.76
CA ALA A 35 8.13 -7.56 15.48
C ALA A 35 6.91 -6.68 15.19
N PRO A 36 6.75 -5.54 15.88
CA PRO A 36 5.69 -4.58 15.58
C PRO A 36 5.84 -4.01 14.19
N LEU A 37 4.75 -4.02 13.41
CA LEU A 37 4.67 -3.34 12.14
C LEU A 37 4.43 -1.84 12.37
N ILE A 38 5.34 -0.99 11.91
CA ILE A 38 5.26 0.48 12.11
C ILE A 38 4.86 1.23 10.84
N LYS A 39 5.23 0.74 9.65
CA LYS A 39 4.74 1.27 8.36
C LYS A 39 4.35 0.08 7.48
N ASN A 40 3.17 0.11 6.89
CA ASN A 40 2.73 -0.89 5.94
C ASN A 40 2.93 -0.43 4.50
N PHE A 41 2.76 -1.34 3.55
CA PHE A 41 2.82 -1.04 2.12
C PHE A 41 1.85 0.06 1.74
N GLY A 42 2.30 1.03 0.96
CA GLY A 42 1.49 2.16 0.52
C GLY A 42 1.34 3.29 1.55
N SER A 43 1.86 3.14 2.79
CA SER A 43 1.93 4.26 3.73
C SER A 43 2.70 5.43 3.13
N ASN A 44 2.31 6.65 3.49
CA ASN A 44 3.01 7.84 3.02
C ASN A 44 4.31 8.05 3.82
N ASP A 45 5.43 8.04 3.13
CA ASP A 45 6.74 8.36 3.66
C ASP A 45 7.34 9.55 2.89
N MET A 46 7.22 10.75 3.47
CA MET A 46 7.70 12.01 2.88
C MET A 46 7.24 12.22 1.42
N GLY A 47 5.95 12.00 1.15
CA GLY A 47 5.36 12.17 -0.19
C GLY A 47 5.58 10.99 -1.15
N ARG A 48 6.01 9.83 -0.64
CA ARG A 48 6.25 8.62 -1.42
C ARG A 48 5.59 7.40 -0.77
N PRO A 49 5.18 6.40 -1.56
CA PRO A 49 4.68 5.15 -1.00
C PRO A 49 5.82 4.33 -0.37
N VAL A 50 5.56 3.77 0.80
CA VAL A 50 6.37 2.67 1.34
C VAL A 50 6.16 1.43 0.46
N LEU A 51 7.25 0.83 -0.02
CA LEU A 51 7.22 -0.28 -1.00
C LEU A 51 7.19 -1.67 -0.35
N GLY A 52 6.99 -1.74 0.95
CA GLY A 52 6.99 -2.98 1.72
C GLY A 52 6.44 -2.76 3.12
N MET A 53 7.02 -3.46 4.09
CA MET A 53 6.65 -3.40 5.50
C MET A 53 7.86 -3.02 6.34
N VAL A 54 7.74 -2.03 7.22
CA VAL A 54 8.78 -1.63 8.17
C VAL A 54 8.41 -2.15 9.54
N PHE A 55 9.31 -2.92 10.11
CA PHE A 55 9.20 -3.50 11.43
C PHE A 55 10.14 -2.79 12.40
N SER A 56 9.77 -2.74 13.67
CA SER A 56 10.60 -2.17 14.73
C SER A 56 10.89 -3.20 15.82
N GLY A 57 11.87 -2.87 16.66
CA GLY A 57 12.24 -3.69 17.81
C GLY A 57 13.44 -4.58 17.54
N ASP A 58 13.88 -5.24 18.62
CA ASP A 58 14.97 -6.22 18.59
C ASP A 58 14.38 -7.59 18.30
N THR A 59 14.67 -8.12 17.12
CA THR A 59 14.06 -9.35 16.63
C THR A 59 14.95 -10.07 15.62
N GLN A 60 14.72 -11.37 15.45
CA GLN A 60 15.26 -12.14 14.35
C GLN A 60 14.50 -11.85 13.05
N VAL A 61 15.24 -11.65 11.96
CA VAL A 61 14.72 -11.56 10.61
C VAL A 61 14.72 -12.95 9.99
N LEU A 62 13.54 -13.42 9.58
CA LEU A 62 13.33 -14.78 9.10
C LEU A 62 13.02 -14.76 7.59
N ALA A 63 13.50 -15.78 6.87
CA ALA A 63 13.13 -16.00 5.48
C ALA A 63 11.62 -16.29 5.37
N ALA A 64 10.87 -15.46 4.66
CA ALA A 64 9.42 -15.60 4.51
C ALA A 64 9.03 -16.87 3.76
N GLU A 65 9.89 -17.32 2.85
CA GLU A 65 9.75 -18.55 2.08
C GLU A 65 11.15 -19.08 1.72
N LYS A 66 11.27 -20.38 1.41
CA LYS A 66 12.49 -20.96 0.88
C LYS A 66 12.90 -20.30 -0.43
N GLY A 67 14.20 -20.27 -0.72
CA GLY A 67 14.66 -19.70 -1.97
C GLY A 67 16.18 -19.62 -2.09
N GLU A 68 16.62 -19.09 -3.22
CA GLU A 68 18.03 -18.85 -3.52
C GLU A 68 18.41 -17.41 -3.17
N VAL A 69 19.49 -17.24 -2.41
CA VAL A 69 20.07 -15.91 -2.14
C VAL A 69 20.76 -15.43 -3.40
N ILE A 70 20.14 -14.50 -4.12
CA ILE A 70 20.66 -13.94 -5.36
C ILE A 70 21.56 -12.72 -5.15
N PHE A 71 21.47 -12.10 -3.99
CA PHE A 71 22.30 -10.99 -3.58
C PHE A 71 22.33 -10.83 -2.06
N SER A 72 23.48 -10.47 -1.52
CA SER A 72 23.65 -10.06 -0.12
C SER A 72 24.72 -8.99 -0.02
N ARG A 73 24.47 -7.99 0.80
CA ARG A 73 25.40 -6.89 1.10
C ARG A 73 25.46 -6.64 2.60
N GLY A 74 26.66 -6.77 3.17
CA GLY A 74 26.95 -6.32 4.52
C GLY A 74 27.24 -4.80 4.59
N MET A 75 27.44 -4.29 5.80
CA MET A 75 27.80 -2.89 6.04
C MET A 75 29.22 -2.58 5.58
N ASP A 76 30.14 -3.52 5.77
CA ASP A 76 31.57 -3.38 5.46
C ASP A 76 31.94 -3.82 4.04
N ASP A 77 30.92 -3.97 3.16
CA ASP A 77 31.18 -4.33 1.78
C ASP A 77 31.97 -3.24 1.06
N THR A 78 33.28 -3.44 0.98
CA THR A 78 34.25 -2.52 0.36
C THR A 78 34.10 -2.48 -1.16
N ALA A 79 33.40 -3.42 -1.79
CA ALA A 79 33.17 -3.45 -3.22
C ALA A 79 32.31 -2.28 -3.71
N SER A 80 31.47 -1.72 -2.83
CA SER A 80 30.70 -0.53 -3.11
C SER A 80 31.06 0.60 -2.15
N ARG A 81 31.72 1.64 -2.65
CA ARG A 81 32.07 2.85 -1.91
C ARG A 81 30.86 3.77 -1.67
N LEU A 82 29.71 3.46 -2.24
CA LEU A 82 28.49 4.27 -2.09
C LEU A 82 27.66 3.76 -0.93
N PRO A 83 27.21 4.66 -0.02
CA PRO A 83 26.28 4.28 1.03
C PRO A 83 24.98 3.78 0.41
N SER A 84 24.44 2.69 0.97
CA SER A 84 23.14 2.15 0.56
C SER A 84 22.03 2.68 1.47
N PRO A 85 20.96 3.27 0.93
CA PRO A 85 19.77 3.60 1.71
C PRO A 85 19.15 2.38 2.39
N LEU A 86 19.36 1.19 1.81
CA LEU A 86 18.90 -0.09 2.36
C LEU A 86 19.80 -0.62 3.47
N GLY A 87 21.01 -0.05 3.68
CA GLY A 87 21.99 -0.55 4.62
C GLY A 87 22.51 -1.93 4.24
N ALA A 88 22.63 -2.81 5.23
CA ALA A 88 22.79 -4.24 5.00
C ALA A 88 21.49 -4.81 4.45
N TRP A 89 21.56 -5.60 3.38
CA TRP A 89 20.37 -6.15 2.75
C TRP A 89 20.63 -7.43 1.96
N THR A 90 19.58 -8.21 1.82
CA THR A 90 19.59 -9.49 1.11
C THR A 90 18.37 -9.63 0.24
N ALA A 91 18.56 -10.20 -0.94
CA ALA A 91 17.50 -10.56 -1.87
C ALA A 91 17.47 -12.09 -2.06
N ILE A 92 16.27 -12.67 -1.95
CA ILE A 92 16.00 -14.09 -2.10
C ILE A 92 15.01 -14.29 -3.23
N ASP A 93 15.39 -15.08 -4.24
CA ASP A 93 14.49 -15.49 -5.34
C ASP A 93 13.75 -16.78 -4.91
N HIS A 94 12.44 -16.72 -4.87
CA HIS A 94 11.58 -17.85 -4.49
C HIS A 94 11.13 -18.70 -5.67
N GLY A 95 11.65 -18.41 -6.86
CA GLY A 95 11.09 -18.93 -8.10
C GLY A 95 9.85 -18.14 -8.51
N ASP A 96 9.18 -18.56 -9.55
CA ASP A 96 7.94 -17.93 -10.04
C ASP A 96 7.98 -16.40 -10.23
N GLY A 97 9.19 -15.80 -10.21
CA GLY A 97 9.44 -14.38 -10.41
C GLY A 97 9.27 -13.52 -9.16
N LEU A 98 8.99 -14.09 -8.00
CA LEU A 98 8.91 -13.37 -6.74
C LEU A 98 10.28 -13.30 -6.06
N ILE A 99 10.65 -12.09 -5.66
CA ILE A 99 11.86 -11.81 -4.90
C ILE A 99 11.46 -11.13 -3.59
N SER A 100 11.90 -11.68 -2.45
CA SER A 100 11.84 -10.96 -1.18
C SER A 100 13.16 -10.24 -0.91
N ILE A 101 13.06 -9.03 -0.36
CA ILE A 101 14.21 -8.20 -0.01
C ILE A 101 14.09 -7.84 1.47
N TYR A 102 15.13 -8.13 2.22
CA TYR A 102 15.27 -7.81 3.64
C TYR A 102 16.38 -6.79 3.77
N SER A 103 16.16 -5.72 4.49
CA SER A 103 17.12 -4.62 4.56
C SER A 103 17.07 -3.88 5.88
N ARG A 104 18.05 -3.03 6.12
CA ARG A 104 18.22 -2.22 7.34
C ARG A 104 18.51 -3.04 8.60
N TYR A 105 18.88 -4.28 8.46
CA TYR A 105 19.26 -5.17 9.57
C TYR A 105 20.71 -4.95 10.01
N ALA A 106 21.10 -5.57 11.13
CA ALA A 106 22.49 -5.59 11.57
C ALA A 106 23.36 -6.40 10.60
N ASP A 107 24.64 -6.05 10.52
CA ASP A 107 25.59 -6.71 9.63
C ASP A 107 25.97 -8.08 10.17
N GLU A 108 25.36 -9.14 9.68
CA GLU A 108 25.66 -10.53 10.07
C GLU A 108 25.46 -11.52 8.92
N SER A 109 25.86 -11.20 7.72
CA SER A 109 25.52 -12.10 6.63
C SER A 109 26.69 -12.98 6.16
N GLN A 110 26.92 -14.08 6.84
CA GLN A 110 27.40 -15.27 6.16
C GLN A 110 26.19 -16.12 5.75
N MET A 111 25.51 -15.72 4.68
CA MET A 111 24.37 -16.48 4.21
C MET A 111 24.80 -17.61 3.29
N ASN A 112 24.18 -18.78 3.50
CA ASN A 112 24.18 -19.85 2.53
C ASN A 112 23.52 -19.37 1.22
N THR A 113 23.89 -19.96 0.10
CA THR A 113 23.25 -19.67 -1.19
C THR A 113 21.78 -20.12 -1.26
N GLN A 114 21.36 -20.99 -0.35
CA GLN A 114 19.98 -21.47 -0.22
C GLN A 114 19.51 -21.25 1.21
N VAL A 115 18.26 -20.83 1.34
CA VAL A 115 17.59 -20.67 2.64
C VAL A 115 16.28 -21.44 2.66
N GLU A 116 15.94 -21.95 3.83
CA GLU A 116 14.67 -22.61 4.10
C GLU A 116 13.65 -21.58 4.63
N ARG A 117 12.37 -21.91 4.51
CA ARG A 117 11.28 -21.09 5.09
C ARG A 117 11.47 -20.96 6.60
N GLN A 118 11.33 -19.74 7.14
CA GLN A 118 11.52 -19.38 8.55
C GLN A 118 12.95 -19.61 9.07
N GLN A 119 13.91 -19.82 8.18
CA GLN A 119 15.31 -19.81 8.58
C GLN A 119 15.73 -18.38 8.98
N PRO A 120 16.43 -18.21 10.12
CA PRO A 120 17.04 -16.94 10.48
C PRO A 120 18.06 -16.49 9.43
N ILE A 121 17.96 -15.25 9.01
CA ILE A 121 18.85 -14.64 8.00
C ILE A 121 19.64 -13.46 8.53
N ALA A 122 19.12 -12.76 9.55
CA ALA A 122 19.78 -11.63 10.17
C ALA A 122 19.14 -11.28 11.53
N SER A 123 19.75 -10.37 12.27
CA SER A 123 19.12 -9.66 13.39
C SER A 123 18.70 -8.27 12.95
N SER A 124 17.60 -7.75 13.50
CA SER A 124 17.18 -6.35 13.30
C SER A 124 18.33 -5.38 13.61
N GLY A 125 18.32 -4.22 12.98
CA GLY A 125 19.42 -3.26 13.11
C GLY A 125 19.01 -1.82 12.80
N THR A 126 20.04 -0.98 12.69
CA THR A 126 19.89 0.45 12.38
C THR A 126 20.67 0.83 11.12
N SER A 127 20.98 -0.13 10.25
CA SER A 127 21.78 0.15 9.06
C SER A 127 20.99 0.93 8.01
N GLY A 128 21.70 1.58 7.11
CA GLY A 128 21.10 2.39 6.04
C GLY A 128 20.35 3.62 6.56
N TRP A 129 19.24 3.96 5.93
CA TRP A 129 18.38 5.07 6.34
C TRP A 129 17.30 4.58 7.32
N SER A 130 17.73 3.94 8.39
CA SER A 130 16.81 3.51 9.45
C SER A 130 16.68 4.61 10.51
N GLU A 131 15.45 4.90 10.92
CA GLU A 131 15.15 5.87 11.99
C GLU A 131 15.27 5.23 13.38
N GLN A 132 15.16 3.89 13.44
CA GLN A 132 15.19 3.12 14.69
C GLN A 132 15.59 1.67 14.43
N ASN A 133 15.86 0.91 15.50
CA ASN A 133 16.12 -0.52 15.39
C ASN A 133 14.94 -1.26 14.78
N GLY A 134 15.22 -2.09 13.79
CA GLY A 134 14.21 -2.85 13.06
C GLY A 134 14.72 -3.39 11.75
N PHE A 135 13.82 -3.63 10.81
CA PHE A 135 14.16 -4.03 9.45
C PHE A 135 13.05 -3.64 8.47
N TYR A 136 13.38 -3.67 7.18
CA TYR A 136 12.45 -3.38 6.09
C TYR A 136 12.32 -4.59 5.18
N PHE A 137 11.09 -5.04 4.96
CA PHE A 137 10.74 -6.19 4.15
C PHE A 137 9.95 -5.78 2.92
N ILE A 138 10.41 -6.21 1.74
CA ILE A 138 9.84 -5.83 0.45
C ILE A 138 9.61 -7.09 -0.37
N ILE A 139 8.55 -7.12 -1.18
CA ILE A 139 8.32 -8.15 -2.19
C ILE A 139 8.28 -7.49 -3.56
N TYR A 140 9.09 -8.02 -4.48
CA TYR A 140 9.18 -7.56 -5.84
C TYR A 140 8.80 -8.67 -6.82
N ASP A 141 7.85 -8.39 -7.71
CA ASP A 141 7.48 -9.24 -8.83
C ASP A 141 8.33 -8.85 -10.05
N ARG A 142 9.31 -9.71 -10.40
CA ARG A 142 10.23 -9.50 -11.52
C ARG A 142 9.54 -9.61 -12.88
N ARG A 143 8.47 -10.42 -12.99
CA ARG A 143 7.74 -10.62 -14.24
C ARG A 143 6.95 -9.37 -14.61
N GLU A 144 6.19 -8.84 -13.64
CA GLU A 144 5.36 -7.65 -13.81
C GLU A 144 6.11 -6.34 -13.51
N ARG A 145 7.36 -6.43 -13.03
CA ARG A 145 8.22 -5.29 -12.68
C ARG A 145 7.57 -4.33 -11.71
N ARG A 146 7.01 -4.88 -10.62
CA ARG A 146 6.28 -4.11 -9.60
C ARG A 146 6.59 -4.60 -8.19
N TRP A 147 6.47 -3.71 -7.23
CA TRP A 147 6.43 -4.04 -5.82
C TRP A 147 5.01 -4.47 -5.46
N ILE A 148 4.88 -5.57 -4.74
CA ILE A 148 3.59 -6.13 -4.30
C ILE A 148 3.42 -5.84 -2.81
N ASN A 149 2.20 -5.54 -2.40
CA ASN A 149 1.85 -5.44 -1.00
C ASN A 149 2.05 -6.81 -0.31
N PRO A 150 3.03 -6.94 0.59
CA PRO A 150 3.33 -8.23 1.20
C PRO A 150 2.15 -8.84 1.95
N ALA A 151 1.27 -8.00 2.52
CA ALA A 151 0.09 -8.46 3.25
C ALA A 151 -0.89 -9.27 2.39
N MET A 152 -0.82 -9.20 1.07
CA MET A 152 -1.69 -9.98 0.17
C MET A 152 -1.27 -11.45 0.05
N ILE A 153 0.01 -11.76 0.32
CA ILE A 153 0.57 -13.11 0.09
C ILE A 153 1.19 -13.73 1.35
N ILE A 154 1.28 -12.98 2.44
CA ILE A 154 1.75 -13.47 3.74
C ILE A 154 0.58 -14.04 4.54
N THR A 155 0.79 -15.17 5.22
CA THR A 155 -0.18 -15.78 6.13
C THR A 155 0.47 -16.20 7.46
N PRO A 156 -0.29 -16.26 8.56
CA PRO A 156 -1.65 -15.77 8.74
C PRO A 156 -1.71 -14.25 8.63
N GLN A 157 -2.84 -13.70 8.24
CA GLN A 157 -3.04 -12.25 8.20
C GLN A 157 -2.93 -11.69 9.62
N ARG A 158 -1.96 -10.79 9.84
CA ARG A 158 -1.91 -9.97 11.05
C ARG A 158 -2.75 -8.72 10.80
N GLU A 159 -3.72 -8.49 11.66
CA GLU A 159 -4.66 -7.39 11.47
C GLU A 159 -3.97 -6.02 11.56
N THR A 160 -3.92 -5.32 10.45
CA THR A 160 -3.77 -3.86 10.44
C THR A 160 -5.17 -3.26 10.45
N ARG A 161 -5.83 -3.23 11.61
CA ARG A 161 -7.20 -2.70 11.72
C ARG A 161 -7.23 -1.21 11.45
N LEU A 162 -8.15 -0.82 10.59
CA LEU A 162 -8.60 0.56 10.48
C LEU A 162 -9.33 0.93 11.80
N THR A 163 -8.64 1.60 12.71
CA THR A 163 -9.17 1.92 14.04
C THR A 163 -10.02 3.18 14.05
N GLN A 164 -9.87 4.04 13.04
CA GLN A 164 -10.53 5.34 12.97
C GLN A 164 -11.43 5.43 11.73
N ASN A 165 -12.47 6.27 11.82
CA ASN A 165 -13.23 6.63 10.64
C ASN A 165 -12.41 7.54 9.75
N PRO A 166 -12.51 7.41 8.42
CA PRO A 166 -11.78 8.26 7.50
C PRO A 166 -12.21 9.73 7.63
N VAL A 167 -11.24 10.63 7.57
CA VAL A 167 -11.47 12.08 7.48
C VAL A 167 -11.39 12.48 6.00
N VAL A 168 -12.36 13.24 5.55
CA VAL A 168 -12.49 13.65 4.16
C VAL A 168 -12.38 15.17 4.05
N GLU A 169 -11.51 15.62 3.15
CA GLU A 169 -11.39 17.02 2.74
C GLU A 169 -11.62 17.18 1.25
N LEU A 170 -12.12 18.33 0.85
CA LEU A 170 -12.31 18.71 -0.54
C LEU A 170 -11.45 19.93 -0.83
N LEU A 171 -10.61 19.84 -1.86
CA LEU A 171 -9.91 21.00 -2.39
C LEU A 171 -10.68 21.52 -3.61
N ASN A 172 -10.83 22.84 -3.70
CA ASN A 172 -11.38 23.50 -4.88
C ASN A 172 -10.37 23.51 -6.06
N ALA A 173 -10.76 24.07 -7.19
CA ALA A 173 -9.91 24.16 -8.38
C ALA A 173 -8.59 24.96 -8.16
N GLN A 174 -8.51 25.77 -7.11
CA GLN A 174 -7.33 26.51 -6.71
C GLN A 174 -6.44 25.72 -5.71
N GLY A 175 -6.83 24.48 -5.37
CA GLY A 175 -6.12 23.67 -4.39
C GLY A 175 -6.35 24.10 -2.92
N LEU A 176 -7.37 24.90 -2.65
CA LEU A 176 -7.67 25.37 -1.31
C LEU A 176 -8.74 24.48 -0.65
N PRO A 177 -8.59 24.13 0.64
CA PRO A 177 -9.56 23.32 1.35
C PRO A 177 -10.89 24.06 1.52
N THR A 178 -11.99 23.33 1.34
CA THR A 178 -13.34 23.85 1.56
C THR A 178 -13.81 23.46 2.95
N GLN A 179 -14.14 24.44 3.77
CA GLN A 179 -14.68 24.23 5.12
C GLN A 179 -16.21 24.16 5.16
N SER A 180 -16.87 24.50 4.05
CA SER A 180 -18.33 24.57 3.95
C SER A 180 -18.92 23.34 3.28
N ARG A 181 -20.11 22.94 3.73
CA ARG A 181 -20.95 21.97 3.01
C ARG A 181 -21.71 22.61 1.84
N ASN A 182 -21.70 23.93 1.74
CA ASN A 182 -22.24 24.68 0.62
C ASN A 182 -21.09 25.00 -0.33
N LEU A 183 -21.10 24.39 -1.49
CA LEU A 183 -20.07 24.49 -2.51
C LEU A 183 -20.59 25.26 -3.72
N THR A 184 -19.70 25.75 -4.56
CA THR A 184 -20.01 26.23 -5.90
C THR A 184 -19.84 25.10 -6.91
N GLN A 185 -20.60 25.14 -8.01
CA GLN A 185 -20.38 24.17 -9.11
C GLN A 185 -18.95 24.25 -9.61
N GLY A 186 -18.27 23.09 -9.75
CA GLY A 186 -16.90 23.08 -10.21
C GLY A 186 -16.15 21.77 -9.98
N ARG A 187 -14.84 21.82 -10.22
CA ARG A 187 -13.93 20.70 -9.97
C ARG A 187 -13.46 20.71 -8.52
N TYR A 188 -13.42 19.52 -7.94
CA TYR A 188 -12.94 19.29 -6.58
C TYR A 188 -12.03 18.07 -6.55
N THR A 189 -10.97 18.16 -5.77
CA THR A 189 -10.10 17.02 -5.43
C THR A 189 -10.55 16.47 -4.08
N ILE A 190 -10.79 15.16 -4.03
CA ILE A 190 -11.17 14.45 -2.81
C ILE A 190 -9.93 13.92 -2.14
N LEU A 191 -9.69 14.37 -0.93
CA LEU A 191 -8.61 13.93 -0.04
C LEU A 191 -9.17 13.06 1.07
N VAL A 192 -8.52 11.92 1.34
CA VAL A 192 -8.94 10.98 2.37
C VAL A 192 -7.77 10.66 3.30
N ASN A 193 -7.95 10.93 4.59
CA ASN A 193 -7.05 10.47 5.64
C ASN A 193 -7.66 9.24 6.32
N THR A 194 -6.94 8.15 6.33
CA THR A 194 -7.38 6.85 6.86
C THR A 194 -7.00 6.63 8.33
N GLY A 195 -6.40 7.65 8.95
CA GLY A 195 -5.91 7.60 10.32
C GLY A 195 -4.47 7.12 10.43
N VAL A 196 -4.02 6.99 11.66
CA VAL A 196 -2.66 6.57 12.00
C VAL A 196 -2.70 5.32 12.89
N ALA A 197 -1.64 4.50 12.81
CA ALA A 197 -1.39 3.41 13.73
C ALA A 197 -1.07 3.92 15.14
N ALA A 198 -1.05 3.00 16.11
CA ALA A 198 -0.54 3.30 17.45
C ALA A 198 0.91 3.83 17.46
N SER A 199 1.70 3.47 16.46
CA SER A 199 3.05 3.97 16.21
C SER A 199 3.12 5.43 15.73
N GLY A 200 1.97 6.09 15.48
CA GLY A 200 1.92 7.43 14.88
C GLY A 200 2.10 7.47 13.36
N SER A 201 2.38 6.34 12.72
CA SER A 201 2.52 6.25 11.27
C SER A 201 1.16 6.14 10.59
N GLN A 202 1.01 6.77 9.41
CA GLN A 202 -0.19 6.59 8.60
C GLN A 202 -0.29 5.13 8.13
N ILE A 203 -1.48 4.55 8.23
CA ILE A 203 -1.80 3.22 7.69
C ILE A 203 -2.44 3.39 6.32
N ALA A 204 -1.83 2.81 5.29
CA ALA A 204 -2.49 2.67 4.01
C ALA A 204 -3.50 1.51 4.08
N PRO A 205 -4.74 1.71 3.62
CA PRO A 205 -5.71 0.64 3.50
C PRO A 205 -5.38 -0.26 2.29
N GLN A 206 -6.16 -1.29 2.06
CA GLN A 206 -6.09 -2.00 0.78
C GLN A 206 -6.70 -1.16 -0.34
N ARG A 207 -7.84 -0.52 -0.08
CA ARG A 207 -8.57 0.27 -1.08
C ARG A 207 -9.32 1.42 -0.44
N ILE A 208 -9.37 2.55 -1.17
CA ILE A 208 -10.26 3.66 -0.89
C ILE A 208 -11.17 3.84 -2.11
N THR A 209 -12.48 3.85 -1.92
CA THR A 209 -13.47 4.09 -2.97
C THR A 209 -14.26 5.35 -2.67
N CYS A 210 -14.39 6.23 -3.65
CA CYS A 210 -15.20 7.44 -3.59
C CYS A 210 -16.46 7.26 -4.44
N LEU A 211 -17.62 7.44 -3.86
CA LEU A 211 -18.91 7.42 -4.55
C LEU A 211 -19.53 8.83 -4.51
N VAL A 212 -20.04 9.29 -5.64
CA VAL A 212 -20.83 10.51 -5.75
C VAL A 212 -22.24 10.14 -6.21
N ASN A 213 -23.24 10.41 -5.38
CA ASN A 213 -24.63 9.99 -5.62
C ASN A 213 -24.76 8.49 -5.94
N GLY A 214 -23.96 7.65 -5.25
CA GLY A 214 -23.96 6.20 -5.41
C GLY A 214 -23.16 5.68 -6.63
N ALA A 215 -22.61 6.54 -7.48
CA ALA A 215 -21.75 6.15 -8.58
C ALA A 215 -20.26 6.27 -8.19
N GLU A 216 -19.43 5.29 -8.55
CA GLU A 216 -17.99 5.34 -8.29
C GLU A 216 -17.37 6.50 -9.10
N ALA A 217 -16.84 7.46 -8.38
CA ALA A 217 -16.15 8.62 -8.94
C ALA A 217 -14.63 8.42 -8.95
N GLY A 218 -14.12 7.56 -8.08
CA GLY A 218 -12.73 7.22 -8.04
C GLY A 218 -12.42 6.11 -7.05
N SER A 219 -11.31 5.39 -7.31
CA SER A 219 -10.75 4.43 -6.36
C SER A 219 -9.23 4.43 -6.40
N LEU A 220 -8.64 4.32 -5.21
CA LEU A 220 -7.21 4.19 -4.99
C LEU A 220 -6.94 2.80 -4.41
N ASN A 221 -6.01 2.05 -5.03
CA ASN A 221 -5.68 0.69 -4.67
C ASN A 221 -4.22 0.58 -4.24
N PHE A 222 -3.96 -0.10 -3.12
CA PHE A 222 -2.64 -0.27 -2.54
C PHE A 222 -2.12 -1.72 -2.66
N GLU A 223 -2.47 -2.41 -3.74
CA GLU A 223 -2.01 -3.79 -3.98
C GLU A 223 -0.60 -3.84 -4.56
N ALA A 224 -0.27 -2.87 -5.41
CA ALA A 224 1.03 -2.81 -6.05
C ALA A 224 1.46 -1.37 -6.39
N VAL A 225 2.77 -1.18 -6.45
CA VAL A 225 3.43 0.01 -6.98
C VAL A 225 4.36 -0.41 -8.11
N SER A 226 4.34 0.29 -9.22
CA SER A 226 5.25 0.05 -10.35
C SER A 226 6.17 1.26 -10.59
N ALA A 227 7.18 1.08 -11.43
CA ALA A 227 7.99 2.19 -11.92
C ALA A 227 7.88 2.26 -13.44
N ARG A 228 7.63 3.46 -13.97
CA ARG A 228 7.64 3.74 -15.40
C ARG A 228 8.53 4.96 -15.65
N ASP A 229 9.57 4.79 -16.46
CA ASP A 229 10.52 5.85 -16.79
C ASP A 229 11.09 6.59 -15.56
N GLY A 230 11.42 5.80 -14.51
CA GLY A 230 11.95 6.33 -13.24
C GLY A 230 10.92 6.97 -12.32
N VAL A 231 9.63 6.99 -12.69
CA VAL A 231 8.54 7.54 -11.89
C VAL A 231 7.75 6.40 -11.23
N MET A 232 7.56 6.49 -9.91
CA MET A 232 6.67 5.57 -9.18
C MET A 232 5.23 5.82 -9.58
N MET A 233 4.52 4.73 -9.91
CA MET A 233 3.14 4.74 -10.35
C MET A 233 2.28 3.93 -9.38
N VAL A 234 1.12 4.47 -9.03
CA VAL A 234 0.08 3.81 -8.21
C VAL A 234 -1.23 3.76 -8.98
N TYR A 235 -2.14 2.88 -8.57
CA TYR A 235 -3.42 2.71 -9.24
C TYR A 235 -4.51 3.58 -8.60
N ARG A 236 -4.91 4.65 -9.33
CA ARG A 236 -6.04 5.53 -9.01
C ARG A 236 -6.90 5.72 -10.26
N ASN A 237 -7.93 4.88 -10.46
CA ASN A 237 -8.70 4.79 -11.72
C ASN A 237 -7.85 4.59 -12.98
N GLY A 238 -6.69 3.98 -12.83
CA GLY A 238 -5.62 3.86 -13.81
C GLY A 238 -4.28 4.17 -13.16
N LEU A 239 -3.19 3.97 -13.90
CA LEU A 239 -1.85 4.26 -13.40
C LEU A 239 -1.59 5.78 -13.41
N VAL A 240 -1.29 6.33 -12.23
CA VAL A 240 -0.92 7.75 -12.05
C VAL A 240 0.41 7.86 -11.30
N PRO A 241 1.17 8.95 -11.49
CA PRO A 241 2.37 9.21 -10.70
C PRO A 241 2.05 9.26 -9.20
N ALA A 242 2.79 8.50 -8.39
CA ALA A 242 2.59 8.44 -6.94
C ALA A 242 2.60 9.83 -6.28
N ARG A 243 3.44 10.76 -6.77
CA ARG A 243 3.49 12.15 -6.27
C ARG A 243 2.15 12.87 -6.30
N GLN A 244 1.21 12.52 -7.19
CA GLN A 244 -0.14 13.10 -7.22
C GLN A 244 -0.98 12.61 -6.05
N VAL A 245 -0.84 11.33 -5.69
CA VAL A 245 -1.62 10.71 -4.62
C VAL A 245 -1.09 11.10 -3.24
N TYR A 246 0.22 11.27 -3.10
CA TYR A 246 0.91 11.42 -1.82
C TYR A 246 1.30 12.88 -1.48
N ALA A 247 0.95 13.86 -2.31
CA ALA A 247 1.36 15.26 -2.12
C ALA A 247 0.78 15.91 -0.85
N ASN A 248 -0.38 15.49 -0.40
CA ASN A 248 -1.18 16.16 0.63
C ASN A 248 -1.14 15.41 1.98
N PHE A 249 0.06 15.05 2.48
CA PHE A 249 0.17 14.38 3.79
C PHE A 249 -0.60 15.15 4.90
N PRO A 250 -1.38 14.48 5.75
CA PRO A 250 -1.59 13.02 5.88
C PRO A 250 -2.73 12.44 5.04
N PHE A 251 -3.12 13.08 3.96
CA PHE A 251 -4.21 12.65 3.10
C PHE A 251 -3.68 11.96 1.85
N PHE A 252 -4.49 11.04 1.32
CA PHE A 252 -4.36 10.49 -0.02
C PHE A 252 -5.29 11.24 -0.97
N GLU A 253 -4.78 11.71 -2.10
CA GLU A 253 -5.60 12.23 -3.17
C GLU A 253 -6.27 11.06 -3.89
N THR A 254 -7.59 10.90 -3.70
CA THR A 254 -8.30 9.70 -4.08
C THR A 254 -9.06 9.86 -5.39
N ALA A 255 -9.64 11.02 -5.63
CA ALA A 255 -10.40 11.30 -6.84
C ALA A 255 -10.41 12.79 -7.18
N GLU A 256 -10.57 13.08 -8.47
CA GLU A 256 -11.00 14.38 -8.96
C GLU A 256 -12.42 14.26 -9.51
N VAL A 257 -13.31 15.14 -9.10
CA VAL A 257 -14.73 15.11 -9.48
C VAL A 257 -15.20 16.48 -9.92
N PHE A 258 -16.16 16.51 -10.86
CA PHE A 258 -16.90 17.71 -11.16
C PHE A 258 -18.26 17.63 -10.47
N LEU A 259 -18.52 18.53 -9.53
CA LEU A 259 -19.77 18.60 -8.80
C LEU A 259 -20.74 19.57 -9.49
N ASN A 260 -21.87 19.03 -9.94
CA ASN A 260 -22.96 19.80 -10.53
C ASN A 260 -23.85 20.40 -9.44
N ARG A 261 -24.62 21.43 -9.79
CA ARG A 261 -25.60 22.04 -8.90
C ARG A 261 -26.62 21.04 -8.37
N GLY A 262 -26.98 21.20 -7.11
CA GLY A 262 -27.96 20.37 -6.42
C GLY A 262 -27.45 19.75 -5.14
N GLN A 263 -28.20 18.79 -4.61
CA GLN A 263 -27.78 17.99 -3.47
C GLN A 263 -26.90 16.83 -3.93
N ILE A 264 -25.73 16.70 -3.30
CA ILE A 264 -24.74 15.68 -3.60
C ILE A 264 -24.52 14.83 -2.35
N THR A 265 -24.56 13.52 -2.50
CA THR A 265 -24.12 12.58 -1.47
C THR A 265 -22.73 12.08 -1.86
N LEU A 266 -21.73 12.44 -1.05
CA LEU A 266 -20.37 11.92 -1.14
C LEU A 266 -20.21 10.79 -0.11
N GLU A 267 -19.85 9.60 -0.57
CA GLU A 267 -19.55 8.45 0.30
C GLU A 267 -18.12 7.99 0.04
N ILE A 268 -17.36 7.81 1.11
CA ILE A 268 -16.00 7.27 1.09
C ILE A 268 -16.01 5.93 1.82
N ILE A 269 -15.56 4.90 1.14
CA ILE A 269 -15.42 3.55 1.69
C ILE A 269 -13.92 3.23 1.73
N VAL A 270 -13.42 2.92 2.93
CA VAL A 270 -12.03 2.49 3.16
C VAL A 270 -12.06 1.03 3.58
N GLN A 271 -11.33 0.19 2.85
CA GLN A 271 -11.28 -1.25 3.06
C GLN A 271 -9.87 -1.67 3.46
N ASP A 272 -9.75 -2.49 4.52
CA ASP A 272 -8.48 -3.13 4.89
C ASP A 272 -8.27 -4.45 4.14
N ILE A 273 -7.08 -5.04 4.31
CA ILE A 273 -6.70 -6.27 3.62
C ILE A 273 -7.52 -7.50 4.07
N ALA A 274 -8.10 -7.45 5.27
CA ALA A 274 -8.97 -8.51 5.79
C ALA A 274 -10.41 -8.39 5.29
N GLY A 275 -10.71 -7.35 4.48
CA GLY A 275 -12.03 -7.10 3.92
C GLY A 275 -12.96 -6.29 4.83
N ASN A 276 -12.49 -5.86 6.02
CA ASN A 276 -13.28 -4.96 6.86
C ASN A 276 -13.34 -3.57 6.21
N SER A 277 -14.47 -2.90 6.33
CA SER A 277 -14.66 -1.57 5.77
C SER A 277 -15.10 -0.55 6.81
N ARG A 278 -14.70 0.70 6.58
CA ARG A 278 -15.18 1.91 7.25
C ARG A 278 -15.71 2.84 6.20
N ASN A 279 -16.86 3.46 6.45
CA ASN A 279 -17.43 4.41 5.55
C ASN A 279 -17.77 5.74 6.23
N VAL A 280 -17.71 6.80 5.46
CA VAL A 280 -18.16 8.13 5.83
C VAL A 280 -19.03 8.66 4.71
N THR A 281 -20.21 9.17 5.07
CA THR A 281 -21.16 9.79 4.14
C THR A 281 -21.33 11.25 4.49
N THR A 282 -21.15 12.12 3.52
CA THR A 282 -21.33 13.58 3.65
C THR A 282 -22.33 14.07 2.63
N ARG A 283 -23.31 14.87 3.07
CA ARG A 283 -24.24 15.57 2.19
C ARG A 283 -23.73 16.98 1.93
N LEU A 284 -23.65 17.34 0.66
CA LEU A 284 -23.18 18.63 0.17
C LEU A 284 -24.30 19.32 -0.60
N VAL A 285 -24.31 20.63 -0.58
CA VAL A 285 -25.19 21.45 -1.42
C VAL A 285 -24.31 22.25 -2.38
N VAL A 286 -24.54 22.08 -3.68
CA VAL A 286 -23.79 22.76 -4.73
C VAL A 286 -24.68 23.81 -5.39
N ASN A 287 -24.27 25.07 -5.32
CA ASN A 287 -24.98 26.24 -5.83
C ASN A 287 -24.51 26.66 -7.23
#